data_ba1d1c73a5f933d656d17c733d6c0ee2
#
_entry.id   ba1d1c73a5f933d656d17c733d6c0ee2
#
_cell.length_a   1.000
_cell.length_b   1.000
_cell.length_c   1.000
_cell.angle_alpha   90.00
_cell.angle_beta   90.00
_cell.angle_gamma   90.00
#
_symmetry.space_group_name_H-M   'P 1'
#
loop_
_entity.id
_entity.type
_entity.pdbx_description
1 polymer ?
#
loop_
_entity_poly.entity_id
_entity_poly.type
_entity_poly.pdbx_seq_one_letter_code
_entity_poly.pdbx_strand_id
1 'polypeptide(L)'
;MSATLSDDSLLMRAFDLSENVSVVSPTYASDIGDRMILFPQACNENITDDELKEAIFKFSKEINVCVIVPSQRRADYWRDKAKLIISAQNILQGVDSIKKGSSGLYVFVNKYDGIDLPDSMCRLLVIDGLPDTRLNRDRVNESCLLGVGNEIARNKIHKIEQGMGRGIRSSNDYCGVIIMGRPLTNILYGKQGYEYFSEATLRQYNISQEVSADLKHADINEIMETLEACLQQNKEWVEISKGALSELAYPKEAKINEENIVRRKAFNLAVLREDYKAACSILFDYEKKLADDYQKGFYALLRASYMQLMNPVEAQKIVAYAHKLNNYIVKPRDGILRAQKLTASVNQARSVFEKIKAEGVSKYNLELQSYADNLVFIEDSYKQFENAVG
;
A
#
# COMPACT_ATOMS: atom_id res chain seq x y z
N MET A 1 5.13 -19.73 1.04
CA MET A 1 6.39 -19.03 1.35
C MET A 1 6.36 -17.69 0.63
N SER A 2 6.81 -16.64 1.26
CA SER A 2 6.90 -15.29 0.67
C SER A 2 8.30 -14.76 0.86
N ALA A 3 8.91 -14.23 -0.20
CA ALA A 3 10.24 -13.60 -0.13
C ALA A 3 10.21 -12.22 0.56
N THR A 4 9.03 -11.68 0.79
CA THR A 4 8.80 -10.33 1.33
C THR A 4 7.95 -10.34 2.60
N LEU A 5 8.04 -11.41 3.40
CA LEU A 5 7.37 -11.47 4.69
C LEU A 5 8.20 -10.65 5.69
N SER A 6 7.83 -9.39 5.86
CA SER A 6 8.51 -8.46 6.76
C SER A 6 8.03 -8.55 8.21
N ASP A 7 6.92 -9.26 8.43
CA ASP A 7 6.23 -9.34 9.71
C ASP A 7 5.55 -10.70 9.86
N ASP A 8 6.10 -11.53 10.74
CA ASP A 8 5.61 -12.89 11.02
C ASP A 8 4.21 -12.88 11.66
N SER A 9 3.80 -11.77 12.27
CA SER A 9 2.48 -11.62 12.86
C SER A 9 1.35 -11.69 11.83
N LEU A 10 1.62 -11.44 10.55
CA LEU A 10 0.66 -11.65 9.46
C LEU A 10 0.25 -13.13 9.35
N LEU A 11 1.21 -14.05 9.47
CA LEU A 11 0.94 -15.50 9.48
C LEU A 11 0.19 -15.89 10.76
N MET A 12 0.61 -15.37 11.91
CA MET A 12 -0.10 -15.59 13.17
C MET A 12 -1.55 -15.13 13.08
N ARG A 13 -1.80 -13.95 12.48
CA ARG A 13 -3.14 -13.43 12.27
C ARG A 13 -3.96 -14.29 11.29
N ALA A 14 -3.36 -14.75 10.19
CA ALA A 14 -4.08 -15.50 9.17
C ALA A 14 -4.40 -16.93 9.59
N PHE A 15 -3.48 -17.61 10.29
CA PHE A 15 -3.57 -19.04 10.61
C PHE A 15 -3.81 -19.33 12.09
N ASP A 16 -4.01 -18.31 12.92
CA ASP A 16 -4.22 -18.48 14.37
C ASP A 16 -3.10 -19.27 15.05
N LEU A 17 -1.88 -19.03 14.65
CA LEU A 17 -0.72 -19.71 15.19
C LEU A 17 -0.49 -19.31 16.66
N SER A 18 -0.14 -20.30 17.49
CA SER A 18 0.19 -20.08 18.89
C SER A 18 1.54 -19.36 19.05
N GLU A 19 1.83 -18.91 20.27
CA GLU A 19 3.10 -18.24 20.62
C GLU A 19 4.34 -19.15 20.42
N ASN A 20 4.15 -20.46 20.27
CA ASN A 20 5.21 -21.46 20.08
C ASN A 20 5.51 -21.73 18.59
N VAL A 21 5.54 -20.71 17.76
CA VAL A 21 5.90 -20.85 16.34
C VAL A 21 7.41 -20.80 16.19
N SER A 22 7.98 -21.83 15.57
CA SER A 22 9.39 -21.81 15.16
C SER A 22 9.52 -21.07 13.83
N VAL A 23 10.30 -19.99 13.82
CA VAL A 23 10.64 -19.25 12.61
C VAL A 23 12.03 -19.67 12.15
N VAL A 24 12.12 -20.19 10.92
CA VAL A 24 13.41 -20.51 10.30
C VAL A 24 13.66 -19.48 9.20
N SER A 25 14.67 -18.66 9.42
CA SER A 25 15.12 -17.65 8.46
C SER A 25 16.47 -18.06 7.86
N PRO A 26 16.74 -17.75 6.58
CA PRO A 26 18.07 -17.92 6.01
C PRO A 26 19.10 -17.13 6.82
N THR A 27 20.32 -17.64 6.91
CA THR A 27 21.37 -16.97 7.71
C THR A 27 21.94 -15.75 6.96
N TYR A 28 22.04 -15.85 5.63
CA TYR A 28 22.64 -14.82 4.78
C TYR A 28 21.75 -14.51 3.59
N ALA A 29 21.82 -13.28 3.08
CA ALA A 29 21.10 -12.81 1.90
C ALA A 29 21.90 -12.98 0.60
N SER A 30 22.81 -13.95 0.55
CA SER A 30 23.68 -14.20 -0.60
C SER A 30 22.98 -14.74 -1.87
N ASP A 31 21.70 -15.04 -1.75
CA ASP A 31 20.83 -15.49 -2.85
C ASP A 31 20.13 -14.35 -3.59
N ILE A 32 20.33 -13.10 -3.16
CA ILE A 32 19.71 -11.92 -3.75
C ILE A 32 20.64 -11.31 -4.80
N GLY A 33 20.11 -11.10 -5.99
CA GLY A 33 20.84 -10.46 -7.08
C GLY A 33 20.98 -8.93 -6.95
N ASP A 34 21.73 -8.33 -7.85
CA ASP A 34 22.08 -6.91 -7.79
C ASP A 34 20.94 -6.01 -8.20
N ARG A 35 20.68 -4.98 -7.41
CA ARG A 35 19.63 -3.98 -7.67
C ARG A 35 20.13 -2.57 -7.39
N MET A 36 20.06 -1.70 -8.38
CA MET A 36 20.22 -0.26 -8.20
C MET A 36 18.84 0.40 -8.19
N ILE A 37 18.51 1.12 -7.13
CA ILE A 37 17.18 1.73 -6.94
C ILE A 37 17.32 3.24 -7.00
N LEU A 38 16.91 3.86 -8.09
CA LEU A 38 17.03 5.30 -8.31
C LEU A 38 15.69 6.02 -8.20
N PHE A 39 15.76 7.23 -7.67
CA PHE A 39 14.64 8.16 -7.53
C PHE A 39 14.95 9.47 -8.28
N PRO A 40 14.89 9.50 -9.62
CA PRO A 40 15.31 10.66 -10.41
C PRO A 40 14.67 11.97 -9.96
N GLN A 41 13.37 11.95 -9.63
CA GLN A 41 12.65 13.12 -9.15
C GLN A 41 12.95 13.52 -7.69
N ALA A 42 13.69 12.70 -6.94
CA ALA A 42 14.27 13.08 -5.65
C ALA A 42 15.67 13.70 -5.83
N CYS A 43 16.43 13.22 -6.84
CA CYS A 43 17.72 13.81 -7.20
C CYS A 43 17.54 15.22 -7.77
N ASN A 44 16.56 15.38 -8.66
CA ASN A 44 16.24 16.68 -9.26
C ASN A 44 14.71 16.80 -9.45
N GLU A 45 14.10 17.69 -8.67
CA GLU A 45 12.65 17.92 -8.68
C GLU A 45 12.11 18.54 -9.99
N ASN A 46 12.99 19.09 -10.83
CA ASN A 46 12.60 19.65 -12.12
C ASN A 46 12.40 18.59 -13.20
N ILE A 47 12.88 17.35 -12.99
CA ILE A 47 12.69 16.25 -13.93
C ILE A 47 11.21 15.92 -14.02
N THR A 48 10.69 16.02 -15.22
CA THR A 48 9.28 15.73 -15.53
C THR A 48 9.06 14.23 -15.80
N ASP A 49 7.79 13.78 -15.66
CA ASP A 49 7.40 12.43 -16.03
C ASP A 49 7.68 12.14 -17.52
N ASP A 50 7.53 13.15 -18.41
CA ASP A 50 7.73 12.99 -19.85
C ASP A 50 9.22 12.84 -20.20
N GLU A 51 10.11 13.61 -19.57
CA GLU A 51 11.57 13.43 -19.74
C GLU A 51 12.02 12.06 -19.28
N LEU A 52 11.52 11.58 -18.13
CA LEU A 52 11.78 10.23 -17.64
C LEU A 52 11.27 9.17 -18.61
N LYS A 53 10.05 9.31 -19.11
CA LYS A 53 9.47 8.39 -20.09
C LYS A 53 10.31 8.28 -21.35
N GLU A 54 10.76 9.41 -21.90
CA GLU A 54 11.63 9.41 -23.10
C GLU A 54 13.00 8.76 -22.83
N ALA A 55 13.61 9.05 -21.68
CA ALA A 55 14.88 8.45 -21.29
C ALA A 55 14.76 6.93 -21.08
N ILE A 56 13.74 6.49 -20.37
CA ILE A 56 13.43 5.07 -20.16
C ILE A 56 13.16 4.35 -21.49
N PHE A 57 12.43 4.98 -22.41
CA PHE A 57 12.13 4.41 -23.71
C PHE A 57 13.39 4.16 -24.54
N LYS A 58 14.44 4.97 -24.41
CA LYS A 58 15.71 4.74 -25.12
C LYS A 58 16.31 3.36 -24.77
N PHE A 59 16.29 2.98 -23.48
CA PHE A 59 16.77 1.65 -23.05
C PHE A 59 15.97 0.49 -23.65
N SER A 60 14.67 0.70 -23.92
CA SER A 60 13.84 -0.37 -24.47
C SER A 60 14.19 -0.80 -25.89
N LYS A 61 15.08 -0.06 -26.56
CA LYS A 61 15.62 -0.44 -27.87
C LYS A 61 16.65 -1.58 -27.78
N GLU A 62 17.31 -1.71 -26.65
CA GLU A 62 18.41 -2.64 -26.42
C GLU A 62 18.06 -3.72 -25.41
N ILE A 63 17.31 -3.38 -24.35
CA ILE A 63 16.92 -4.28 -23.27
C ILE A 63 15.41 -4.30 -23.07
N ASN A 64 14.93 -5.31 -22.35
CA ASN A 64 13.53 -5.32 -21.88
C ASN A 64 13.36 -4.36 -20.71
N VAL A 65 12.41 -3.44 -20.88
CA VAL A 65 11.96 -2.50 -19.86
C VAL A 65 10.55 -2.88 -19.43
N CYS A 66 10.37 -3.12 -18.14
CA CYS A 66 9.07 -3.43 -17.55
C CYS A 66 8.60 -2.25 -16.72
N VAL A 67 7.42 -1.72 -16.99
CA VAL A 67 6.80 -0.62 -16.27
C VAL A 67 5.59 -1.13 -15.50
N ILE A 68 5.60 -1.05 -14.19
CA ILE A 68 4.42 -1.39 -13.36
C ILE A 68 3.67 -0.10 -13.03
N VAL A 69 2.40 -0.07 -13.40
CA VAL A 69 1.51 1.08 -13.19
C VAL A 69 0.30 0.68 -12.33
N PRO A 70 -0.27 1.60 -11.52
CA PRO A 70 -1.39 1.29 -10.63
C PRO A 70 -2.72 1.06 -11.35
N SER A 71 -2.91 1.64 -12.52
CA SER A 71 -4.22 1.68 -13.19
C SER A 71 -4.12 1.68 -14.70
N GLN A 72 -5.22 1.37 -15.38
CA GLN A 72 -5.32 1.47 -16.84
C GLN A 72 -5.06 2.90 -17.33
N ARG A 73 -5.58 3.91 -16.64
CA ARG A 73 -5.34 5.33 -16.99
C ARG A 73 -3.83 5.67 -17.01
N ARG A 74 -3.06 5.13 -16.05
CA ARG A 74 -1.60 5.35 -16.06
C ARG A 74 -0.90 4.50 -17.12
N ALA A 75 -1.43 3.33 -17.46
CA ALA A 75 -0.93 2.54 -18.60
C ALA A 75 -1.16 3.26 -19.94
N ASP A 76 -2.27 3.95 -20.08
CA ASP A 76 -2.58 4.73 -21.30
C ASP A 76 -1.58 5.89 -21.50
N TYR A 77 -0.98 6.43 -20.45
CA TYR A 77 0.12 7.39 -20.54
C TYR A 77 1.35 6.81 -21.26
N TRP A 78 1.59 5.50 -21.15
CA TRP A 78 2.72 4.80 -21.78
C TRP A 78 2.38 4.22 -23.17
N ARG A 79 1.15 4.33 -23.63
CA ARG A 79 0.63 3.63 -24.82
C ARG A 79 1.43 3.89 -26.10
N ASP A 80 1.91 5.09 -26.29
CA ASP A 80 2.71 5.52 -27.45
C ASP A 80 4.12 4.91 -27.48
N LYS A 81 4.64 4.45 -26.35
CA LYS A 81 5.97 3.83 -26.18
C LYS A 81 5.88 2.34 -25.92
N ALA A 82 4.77 1.85 -25.41
CA ALA A 82 4.59 0.47 -25.02
C ALA A 82 4.51 -0.46 -26.24
N LYS A 83 5.37 -1.49 -26.27
CA LYS A 83 5.21 -2.60 -27.21
C LYS A 83 3.97 -3.43 -26.90
N LEU A 84 3.66 -3.59 -25.60
CA LEU A 84 2.48 -4.29 -25.13
C LEU A 84 2.04 -3.76 -23.74
N ILE A 85 0.72 -3.58 -23.56
CA ILE A 85 0.11 -3.34 -22.25
C ILE A 85 -0.48 -4.66 -21.75
N ILE A 86 -0.03 -5.08 -20.57
CA ILE A 86 -0.32 -6.38 -19.95
C ILE A 86 -1.21 -6.15 -18.72
N SER A 87 -2.38 -6.76 -18.74
CA SER A 87 -3.35 -6.76 -17.64
C SER A 87 -3.59 -8.17 -17.11
N ALA A 88 -4.50 -8.34 -16.16
CA ALA A 88 -4.88 -9.67 -15.67
C ALA A 88 -5.45 -10.58 -16.77
N GLN A 89 -6.05 -10.00 -17.82
CA GLN A 89 -6.74 -10.73 -18.87
C GLN A 89 -5.79 -11.37 -19.90
N ASN A 90 -4.63 -10.75 -20.15
CA ASN A 90 -3.67 -11.19 -21.17
C ASN A 90 -2.28 -11.50 -20.62
N ILE A 91 -2.16 -11.77 -19.32
CA ILE A 91 -0.88 -11.91 -18.62
C ILE A 91 0.00 -13.04 -19.16
N LEU A 92 -0.57 -14.21 -19.43
CA LEU A 92 0.16 -15.36 -19.95
C LEU A 92 0.72 -15.07 -21.34
N GLN A 93 -0.10 -14.50 -22.21
CA GLN A 93 0.31 -14.08 -23.56
C GLN A 93 1.37 -12.98 -23.51
N GLY A 94 1.23 -12.04 -22.58
CA GLY A 94 2.19 -10.97 -22.36
C GLY A 94 3.56 -11.48 -21.94
N VAL A 95 3.61 -12.37 -20.96
CA VAL A 95 4.86 -12.99 -20.49
C VAL A 95 5.51 -13.84 -21.58
N ASP A 96 4.72 -14.61 -22.32
CA ASP A 96 5.22 -15.37 -23.47
C ASP A 96 5.78 -14.47 -24.58
N SER A 97 5.19 -13.30 -24.82
CA SER A 97 5.68 -12.32 -25.77
C SER A 97 7.02 -11.73 -25.37
N ILE A 98 7.26 -11.51 -24.07
CA ILE A 98 8.55 -11.06 -23.55
C ILE A 98 9.61 -12.14 -23.75
N LYS A 99 9.28 -13.40 -23.41
CA LYS A 99 10.20 -14.54 -23.56
C LYS A 99 10.68 -14.77 -24.99
N LYS A 100 9.78 -14.61 -25.96
CA LYS A 100 10.02 -14.92 -27.38
C LYS A 100 10.41 -13.71 -28.20
N GLY A 101 10.26 -12.51 -27.63
CA GLY A 101 10.41 -11.25 -28.35
C GLY A 101 11.82 -10.67 -28.27
N SER A 102 12.08 -9.71 -29.19
CA SER A 102 13.16 -8.76 -29.06
C SER A 102 12.89 -7.76 -27.93
N SER A 103 13.91 -7.02 -27.53
CA SER A 103 13.82 -5.91 -26.55
C SER A 103 12.60 -5.02 -26.80
N GLY A 104 12.09 -4.42 -25.74
CA GLY A 104 10.92 -3.55 -25.81
C GLY A 104 10.45 -3.05 -24.45
N LEU A 105 9.49 -2.10 -24.47
CA LEU A 105 8.86 -1.58 -23.28
C LEU A 105 7.50 -2.27 -23.08
N TYR A 106 7.33 -2.88 -21.91
CA TYR A 106 6.15 -3.63 -21.52
C TYR A 106 5.52 -3.02 -20.28
N VAL A 107 4.23 -2.70 -20.33
CA VAL A 107 3.51 -2.01 -19.24
C VAL A 107 2.58 -2.99 -18.54
N PHE A 108 2.75 -3.17 -17.25
CA PHE A 108 1.97 -4.07 -16.42
C PHE A 108 0.98 -3.30 -15.56
N VAL A 109 -0.31 -3.54 -15.77
CA VAL A 109 -1.37 -2.86 -15.03
C VAL A 109 -1.62 -3.53 -13.69
N ASN A 110 -1.21 -2.86 -12.61
CA ASN A 110 -1.37 -3.30 -11.22
C ASN A 110 -0.90 -4.74 -10.97
N LYS A 111 0.28 -5.05 -11.47
CA LYS A 111 0.94 -6.34 -11.34
C LYS A 111 2.21 -6.25 -10.49
N TYR A 112 2.04 -5.80 -9.26
CA TYR A 112 3.11 -5.79 -8.26
C TYR A 112 3.42 -7.20 -7.74
N ASP A 113 2.48 -8.14 -7.90
CA ASP A 113 2.59 -9.54 -7.49
C ASP A 113 2.20 -10.52 -8.62
N GLY A 114 2.56 -11.79 -8.46
CA GLY A 114 2.09 -12.88 -9.31
C GLY A 114 2.73 -12.97 -10.71
N ILE A 115 3.85 -12.29 -10.98
CA ILE A 115 4.60 -12.39 -12.24
C ILE A 115 6.06 -12.68 -11.94
N ASP A 116 6.70 -13.46 -12.79
CA ASP A 116 8.12 -13.74 -12.80
C ASP A 116 8.76 -13.29 -14.11
N LEU A 117 9.75 -12.42 -14.02
CA LEU A 117 10.45 -11.85 -15.16
C LEU A 117 11.98 -12.00 -14.96
N PRO A 118 12.49 -13.23 -14.92
CA PRO A 118 13.90 -13.48 -14.64
C PRO A 118 14.80 -13.04 -15.79
N ASP A 119 16.06 -12.77 -15.47
CA ASP A 119 17.14 -12.54 -16.38
C ASP A 119 16.85 -11.42 -17.43
N SER A 120 17.04 -11.69 -18.68
CA SER A 120 16.81 -10.74 -19.77
C SER A 120 15.36 -10.33 -19.98
N MET A 121 14.41 -10.93 -19.26
CA MET A 121 12.98 -10.54 -19.34
C MET A 121 12.72 -9.18 -18.69
N CYS A 122 13.52 -8.78 -17.68
CA CYS A 122 13.40 -7.47 -17.03
C CYS A 122 14.77 -6.97 -16.55
N ARG A 123 15.48 -6.24 -17.38
CA ARG A 123 16.75 -5.59 -16.98
C ARG A 123 16.55 -4.21 -16.41
N LEU A 124 15.50 -3.53 -16.81
CA LEU A 124 15.07 -2.26 -16.24
C LEU A 124 13.61 -2.34 -15.82
N LEU A 125 13.38 -2.13 -14.53
CA LEU A 125 12.05 -2.07 -13.94
C LEU A 125 11.71 -0.63 -13.56
N VAL A 126 10.54 -0.19 -13.94
CA VAL A 126 9.99 1.11 -13.55
C VAL A 126 8.76 0.90 -12.69
N ILE A 127 8.75 1.45 -11.50
CA ILE A 127 7.53 1.54 -10.68
C ILE A 127 6.97 2.94 -10.86
N ASP A 128 5.88 3.05 -11.60
CA ASP A 128 5.27 4.33 -11.94
C ASP A 128 3.95 4.52 -11.23
N GLY A 129 4.03 5.09 -10.05
CA GLY A 129 2.90 5.45 -9.20
C GLY A 129 2.62 4.47 -8.05
N LEU A 130 1.80 4.95 -7.13
CA LEU A 130 1.42 4.19 -5.93
C LEU A 130 0.46 3.05 -6.27
N PRO A 131 0.63 1.85 -5.68
CA PRO A 131 -0.34 0.78 -5.79
C PRO A 131 -1.74 1.26 -5.42
N ASP A 132 -2.72 0.99 -6.28
CA ASP A 132 -4.10 1.35 -6.02
C ASP A 132 -4.73 0.43 -4.98
N THR A 133 -5.51 1.01 -4.08
CA THR A 133 -6.24 0.29 -3.04
C THR A 133 -7.57 -0.19 -3.64
N ARG A 134 -7.63 -1.45 -4.09
CA ARG A 134 -8.77 -1.98 -4.85
C ARG A 134 -9.97 -2.39 -4.00
N LEU A 135 -9.71 -2.91 -2.80
CA LEU A 135 -10.79 -3.37 -1.94
C LEU A 135 -11.46 -2.18 -1.26
N ASN A 136 -12.79 -2.09 -1.36
CA ASN A 136 -13.55 -1.02 -0.70
C ASN A 136 -13.26 -0.95 0.79
N ARG A 137 -13.06 -2.09 1.45
CA ARG A 137 -12.66 -2.15 2.86
C ARG A 137 -11.34 -1.43 3.11
N ASP A 138 -10.33 -1.65 2.26
CA ASP A 138 -9.01 -1.05 2.43
C ASP A 138 -9.05 0.45 2.11
N ARG A 139 -9.87 0.87 1.13
CA ARG A 139 -10.14 2.29 0.84
C ARG A 139 -10.82 2.99 2.01
N VAL A 140 -11.81 2.35 2.65
CA VAL A 140 -12.43 2.86 3.86
C VAL A 140 -11.41 3.00 4.98
N ASN A 141 -10.63 1.95 5.26
CA ASN A 141 -9.60 1.99 6.29
C ASN A 141 -8.57 3.10 6.03
N GLU A 142 -8.07 3.22 4.80
CA GLU A 142 -7.14 4.27 4.41
C GLU A 142 -7.73 5.66 4.59
N SER A 143 -8.99 5.85 4.20
CA SER A 143 -9.69 7.12 4.36
C SER A 143 -9.93 7.46 5.83
N CYS A 144 -10.30 6.50 6.65
CA CYS A 144 -10.55 6.68 8.08
C CYS A 144 -9.27 6.97 8.87
N LEU A 145 -8.17 6.32 8.52
CA LEU A 145 -6.88 6.49 9.19
C LEU A 145 -6.03 7.61 8.59
N LEU A 146 -6.50 8.27 7.51
CA LEU A 146 -5.80 9.39 6.84
C LEU A 146 -4.38 9.05 6.37
N GLY A 147 -4.08 7.78 6.17
CA GLY A 147 -2.74 7.31 5.89
C GLY A 147 -1.78 7.38 7.09
N VAL A 148 -2.30 7.63 8.29
CA VAL A 148 -1.52 7.66 9.55
C VAL A 148 -1.31 6.26 10.09
N GLY A 149 -2.12 5.28 9.69
CA GLY A 149 -1.92 3.90 10.09
C GLY A 149 -0.66 3.31 9.45
N ASN A 150 0.33 2.93 10.27
CA ASN A 150 1.55 2.26 9.81
C ASN A 150 1.24 1.01 8.96
N GLU A 151 0.14 0.33 9.22
CA GLU A 151 -0.29 -0.86 8.46
C GLU A 151 -0.56 -0.53 6.99
N ILE A 152 -1.25 0.58 6.70
CA ILE A 152 -1.62 0.95 5.32
C ILE A 152 -0.38 1.38 4.53
N ALA A 153 0.46 2.23 5.14
CA ALA A 153 1.72 2.64 4.54
C ALA A 153 2.61 1.43 4.27
N ARG A 154 2.76 0.56 5.27
CA ARG A 154 3.51 -0.69 5.18
C ARG A 154 2.99 -1.59 4.06
N ASN A 155 1.69 -1.82 3.96
CA ASN A 155 1.09 -2.67 2.92
C ASN A 155 1.34 -2.12 1.51
N LYS A 156 1.30 -0.80 1.32
CA LYS A 156 1.65 -0.16 0.04
C LYS A 156 3.12 -0.35 -0.29
N ILE A 157 3.99 -0.14 0.68
CA ILE A 157 5.44 -0.27 0.53
C ILE A 157 5.84 -1.72 0.26
N HIS A 158 5.24 -2.69 0.95
CA HIS A 158 5.46 -4.11 0.65
C HIS A 158 5.02 -4.49 -0.76
N LYS A 159 3.90 -3.93 -1.27
CA LYS A 159 3.52 -4.14 -2.67
C LYS A 159 4.56 -3.56 -3.64
N ILE A 160 5.09 -2.38 -3.35
CA ILE A 160 6.17 -1.78 -4.14
C ILE A 160 7.39 -2.68 -4.12
N GLU A 161 7.79 -3.15 -2.95
CA GLU A 161 8.92 -4.07 -2.78
C GLU A 161 8.71 -5.39 -3.52
N GLN A 162 7.51 -5.97 -3.45
CA GLN A 162 7.14 -7.14 -4.25
C GLN A 162 7.26 -6.86 -5.75
N GLY A 163 6.84 -5.67 -6.19
CA GLY A 163 7.04 -5.20 -7.55
C GLY A 163 8.51 -5.15 -7.94
N MET A 164 9.35 -4.55 -7.09
CA MET A 164 10.81 -4.47 -7.32
C MET A 164 11.48 -5.84 -7.35
N GLY A 165 10.95 -6.83 -6.65
CA GLY A 165 11.45 -8.21 -6.66
C GLY A 165 11.13 -8.99 -7.94
N ARG A 166 10.44 -8.39 -8.95
CA ARG A 166 10.09 -9.10 -10.19
C ARG A 166 11.26 -9.27 -11.17
N GLY A 167 12.20 -8.35 -11.14
CA GLY A 167 13.35 -8.34 -12.01
C GLY A 167 14.54 -9.17 -11.53
N ILE A 168 14.47 -9.82 -10.34
CA ILE A 168 15.59 -10.55 -9.74
C ILE A 168 15.13 -11.88 -9.19
N ARG A 169 15.83 -12.96 -9.53
CA ARG A 169 15.49 -14.33 -9.11
C ARG A 169 16.64 -15.13 -8.51
N SER A 170 17.86 -14.75 -8.76
CA SER A 170 19.05 -15.44 -8.29
C SER A 170 20.16 -14.46 -7.95
N SER A 171 21.20 -14.92 -7.28
CA SER A 171 22.37 -14.12 -6.92
C SER A 171 23.16 -13.61 -8.15
N ASN A 172 22.96 -14.20 -9.31
CA ASN A 172 23.60 -13.79 -10.56
C ASN A 172 22.71 -12.89 -11.43
N ASP A 173 21.48 -12.66 -10.98
CA ASP A 173 20.56 -11.79 -11.69
C ASP A 173 20.77 -10.33 -11.28
N TYR A 174 20.39 -9.40 -12.16
CA TYR A 174 20.52 -7.97 -11.91
C TYR A 174 19.42 -7.18 -12.59
N CYS A 175 19.05 -6.05 -11.98
CA CYS A 175 18.01 -5.19 -12.51
C CYS A 175 18.20 -3.74 -12.01
N GLY A 176 18.14 -2.78 -12.94
CA GLY A 176 17.96 -1.38 -12.58
C GLY A 176 16.50 -1.13 -12.19
N VAL A 177 16.27 -0.36 -11.16
CA VAL A 177 14.92 0.02 -10.71
C VAL A 177 14.78 1.54 -10.69
N ILE A 178 13.82 2.07 -11.41
CA ILE A 178 13.45 3.49 -11.36
C ILE A 178 12.12 3.62 -10.62
N ILE A 179 12.11 4.44 -9.60
CA ILE A 179 10.91 4.86 -8.87
C ILE A 179 10.48 6.22 -9.42
N MET A 180 9.30 6.27 -10.02
CA MET A 180 8.80 7.44 -10.71
C MET A 180 7.42 7.86 -10.19
N GLY A 181 7.14 9.16 -10.25
CA GLY A 181 5.92 9.76 -9.75
C GLY A 181 6.06 10.37 -8.37
N ARG A 182 5.83 11.68 -8.27
CA ARG A 182 5.98 12.47 -7.02
C ARG A 182 5.27 11.88 -5.80
N PRO A 183 4.03 11.34 -5.91
CA PRO A 183 3.36 10.75 -4.75
C PRO A 183 4.10 9.52 -4.20
N LEU A 184 4.66 8.68 -5.09
CA LEU A 184 5.43 7.50 -4.72
C LEU A 184 6.78 7.88 -4.12
N THR A 185 7.51 8.79 -4.77
CA THR A 185 8.78 9.33 -4.28
C THR A 185 8.60 9.98 -2.90
N ASN A 186 7.53 10.75 -2.70
CA ASN A 186 7.26 11.38 -1.40
C ASN A 186 6.97 10.36 -0.29
N ILE A 187 6.27 9.28 -0.56
CA ILE A 187 6.01 8.25 0.45
C ILE A 187 7.29 7.50 0.81
N LEU A 188 8.07 7.10 -0.19
CA LEU A 188 9.27 6.30 0.05
C LEU A 188 10.43 7.15 0.59
N TYR A 189 10.69 8.29 -0.01
CA TYR A 189 11.84 9.14 0.31
C TYR A 189 11.48 10.23 1.32
N GLY A 190 10.46 11.05 1.05
CA GLY A 190 10.10 12.21 1.88
C GLY A 190 9.49 11.84 3.23
N LYS A 191 8.79 10.70 3.34
CA LYS A 191 8.16 10.20 4.58
C LYS A 191 8.86 8.98 5.17
N GLN A 192 10.08 8.71 4.75
CA GLN A 192 10.91 7.61 5.25
C GLN A 192 10.23 6.22 5.11
N GLY A 193 9.37 6.06 4.11
CA GLY A 193 8.69 4.79 3.87
C GLY A 193 9.64 3.63 3.54
N TYR A 194 10.87 3.93 3.13
CA TYR A 194 11.94 2.94 2.93
C TYR A 194 12.24 2.13 4.19
N GLU A 195 11.98 2.64 5.40
CA GLU A 195 12.18 1.91 6.66
C GLU A 195 11.30 0.66 6.78
N TYR A 196 10.24 0.58 5.97
CA TYR A 196 9.38 -0.61 5.90
C TYR A 196 9.84 -1.66 4.89
N PHE A 197 10.94 -1.42 4.16
CA PHE A 197 11.53 -2.44 3.31
C PHE A 197 12.11 -3.60 4.13
N SER A 198 12.18 -4.78 3.51
CA SER A 198 13.00 -5.87 4.06
C SER A 198 14.46 -5.44 4.17
N GLU A 199 15.20 -6.07 5.07
CA GLU A 199 16.60 -5.71 5.34
C GLU A 199 17.46 -5.71 4.08
N ALA A 200 17.26 -6.70 3.20
CA ALA A 200 18.01 -6.78 1.94
C ALA A 200 17.65 -5.64 0.97
N THR A 201 16.36 -5.33 0.81
CA THR A 201 15.93 -4.20 -0.02
C THR A 201 16.38 -2.87 0.56
N LEU A 202 16.31 -2.71 1.89
CA LEU A 202 16.79 -1.52 2.59
C LEU A 202 18.32 -1.33 2.39
N ARG A 203 19.09 -2.41 2.42
CA ARG A 203 20.53 -2.34 2.17
C ARG A 203 20.82 -1.88 0.73
N GLN A 204 20.14 -2.46 -0.26
CA GLN A 204 20.27 -2.05 -1.67
C GLN A 204 19.81 -0.59 -1.88
N TYR A 205 18.75 -0.19 -1.21
CA TYR A 205 18.29 1.21 -1.20
C TYR A 205 19.38 2.14 -0.66
N ASN A 206 19.97 1.82 0.48
CA ASN A 206 20.99 2.67 1.12
C ASN A 206 22.22 2.86 0.21
N ILE A 207 22.72 1.78 -0.40
CA ILE A 207 23.83 1.88 -1.38
C ILE A 207 23.43 2.77 -2.57
N SER A 208 22.22 2.58 -3.07
CA SER A 208 21.74 3.41 -4.18
C SER A 208 21.57 4.88 -3.77
N GLN A 209 21.31 5.16 -2.50
CA GLN A 209 21.28 6.53 -1.99
C GLN A 209 22.68 7.15 -1.86
N GLU A 210 23.70 6.36 -1.49
CA GLU A 210 25.09 6.82 -1.50
C GLU A 210 25.49 7.24 -2.92
N VAL A 211 25.20 6.41 -3.93
CA VAL A 211 25.40 6.76 -5.34
C VAL A 211 24.57 7.97 -5.76
N SER A 212 23.32 8.06 -5.30
CA SER A 212 22.40 9.17 -5.64
C SER A 212 22.80 10.49 -4.98
N ALA A 213 23.60 10.47 -3.92
CA ALA A 213 24.04 11.70 -3.26
C ALA A 213 24.89 12.57 -4.21
N ASP A 214 25.67 11.94 -5.07
CA ASP A 214 26.49 12.63 -6.10
C ASP A 214 25.63 13.15 -7.27
N LEU A 215 24.41 12.64 -7.42
CA LEU A 215 23.45 13.02 -8.47
C LEU A 215 22.50 14.16 -8.04
N LYS A 216 22.78 14.84 -6.93
CA LYS A 216 21.94 15.94 -6.49
C LYS A 216 21.99 17.08 -7.52
N HIS A 217 20.81 17.42 -8.05
CA HIS A 217 20.60 18.38 -9.15
C HIS A 217 21.13 17.92 -10.52
N ALA A 218 21.56 16.66 -10.66
CA ALA A 218 21.97 16.08 -11.93
C ALA A 218 20.84 16.16 -12.98
N ASP A 219 21.21 16.24 -14.23
CA ASP A 219 20.23 16.13 -15.31
C ASP A 219 19.83 14.66 -15.55
N ILE A 220 18.83 14.46 -16.40
CA ILE A 220 18.29 13.13 -16.66
C ILE A 220 19.33 12.19 -17.31
N ASN A 221 20.27 12.72 -18.10
CA ASN A 221 21.27 11.90 -18.79
C ASN A 221 22.31 11.38 -17.78
N GLU A 222 22.79 12.22 -16.88
CA GLU A 222 23.73 11.85 -15.80
C GLU A 222 23.13 10.74 -14.90
N ILE A 223 21.81 10.85 -14.58
CA ILE A 223 21.12 9.83 -13.80
C ILE A 223 21.02 8.51 -14.59
N MET A 224 20.74 8.58 -15.89
CA MET A 224 20.62 7.39 -16.73
C MET A 224 22.00 6.74 -16.98
N GLU A 225 23.08 7.51 -17.13
CA GLU A 225 24.46 7.01 -17.19
C GLU A 225 24.83 6.24 -15.91
N THR A 226 24.43 6.75 -14.76
CA THR A 226 24.63 6.04 -13.48
C THR A 226 23.88 4.71 -13.44
N LEU A 227 22.65 4.65 -13.97
CA LEU A 227 21.88 3.43 -14.09
C LEU A 227 22.58 2.40 -15.00
N GLU A 228 23.27 2.84 -16.05
CA GLU A 228 24.02 1.99 -16.96
C GLU A 228 25.11 1.19 -16.25
N ALA A 229 25.72 1.73 -15.20
CA ALA A 229 26.71 0.98 -14.40
C ALA A 229 26.14 -0.33 -13.83
N CYS A 230 24.87 -0.31 -13.39
CA CYS A 230 24.17 -1.52 -12.98
C CYS A 230 23.81 -2.41 -14.17
N LEU A 231 23.29 -1.84 -15.26
CA LEU A 231 22.82 -2.59 -16.43
C LEU A 231 23.97 -3.26 -17.20
N GLN A 232 25.13 -2.65 -17.21
CA GLN A 232 26.35 -3.18 -17.85
C GLN A 232 27.21 -4.03 -16.89
N GLN A 233 26.75 -4.23 -15.65
CA GLN A 233 27.47 -4.98 -14.61
C GLN A 233 28.91 -4.46 -14.42
N ASN A 234 29.05 -3.12 -14.26
CA ASN A 234 30.33 -2.49 -13.95
C ASN A 234 30.94 -3.15 -12.71
N LYS A 235 32.23 -3.44 -12.74
CA LYS A 235 32.90 -4.17 -11.67
C LYS A 235 32.84 -3.47 -10.33
N GLU A 236 32.99 -2.16 -10.29
CA GLU A 236 32.91 -1.37 -9.07
C GLU A 236 31.52 -1.45 -8.44
N TRP A 237 30.48 -1.29 -9.27
CA TRP A 237 29.10 -1.44 -8.81
C TRP A 237 28.83 -2.84 -8.25
N VAL A 238 29.24 -3.88 -8.98
CA VAL A 238 29.02 -5.29 -8.58
C VAL A 238 29.75 -5.61 -7.27
N GLU A 239 30.97 -5.12 -7.08
CA GLU A 239 31.75 -5.31 -5.86
C GLU A 239 31.05 -4.62 -4.66
N ILE A 240 30.60 -3.38 -4.82
CA ILE A 240 29.88 -2.63 -3.78
C ILE A 240 28.55 -3.33 -3.43
N SER A 241 27.75 -3.68 -4.43
CA SER A 241 26.43 -4.30 -4.23
C SER A 241 26.55 -5.68 -3.57
N LYS A 242 27.41 -6.57 -4.09
CA LYS A 242 27.61 -7.90 -3.53
C LYS A 242 28.31 -7.87 -2.17
N GLY A 243 29.28 -6.98 -1.98
CA GLY A 243 29.92 -6.78 -0.68
C GLY A 243 28.90 -6.44 0.41
N ALA A 244 28.05 -5.48 0.13
CA ALA A 244 27.02 -5.04 1.07
C ALA A 244 25.95 -6.10 1.40
N LEU A 245 25.58 -6.93 0.43
CA LEU A 245 24.63 -8.03 0.66
C LEU A 245 25.25 -9.23 1.38
N SER A 246 26.55 -9.49 1.15
CA SER A 246 27.25 -10.60 1.80
C SER A 246 27.39 -10.43 3.31
N GLU A 247 27.40 -9.21 3.80
CA GLU A 247 27.46 -8.86 5.22
C GLU A 247 26.11 -8.94 5.92
N LEU A 248 25.01 -9.07 5.15
CA LEU A 248 23.66 -9.05 5.67
C LEU A 248 23.31 -10.39 6.32
N ALA A 249 23.05 -10.36 7.62
CA ALA A 249 22.48 -11.49 8.35
C ALA A 249 20.99 -11.23 8.64
N TYR A 250 20.13 -12.19 8.35
CA TYR A 250 18.71 -12.09 8.70
C TYR A 250 18.52 -12.23 10.20
N PRO A 251 17.58 -11.47 10.82
CA PRO A 251 17.30 -11.60 12.24
C PRO A 251 16.79 -13.01 12.55
N LYS A 252 17.29 -13.58 13.64
CA LYS A 252 16.90 -14.92 14.12
C LYS A 252 15.55 -14.90 14.84
N GLU A 253 15.10 -13.74 15.29
CA GLU A 253 13.86 -13.58 16.04
C GLU A 253 12.72 -13.15 15.13
N ALA A 254 11.52 -13.68 15.42
CA ALA A 254 10.31 -13.30 14.71
C ALA A 254 10.00 -11.81 14.90
N LYS A 255 9.76 -11.09 13.80
CA LYS A 255 9.23 -9.72 13.86
C LYS A 255 7.74 -9.79 14.14
N ILE A 256 7.32 -9.46 15.34
CA ILE A 256 5.92 -9.54 15.77
C ILE A 256 5.33 -8.13 15.87
N ASN A 257 4.28 -7.87 15.08
CA ASN A 257 3.50 -6.66 15.20
C ASN A 257 2.32 -6.89 16.16
N GLU A 258 2.35 -6.23 17.32
CA GLU A 258 1.33 -6.35 18.35
C GLU A 258 -0.09 -6.06 17.83
N GLU A 259 -0.23 -5.10 16.91
CA GLU A 259 -1.50 -4.75 16.27
C GLU A 259 -2.18 -5.96 15.59
N ASN A 260 -1.42 -6.71 14.80
CA ASN A 260 -1.95 -7.88 14.09
C ASN A 260 -2.39 -8.98 15.06
N ILE A 261 -1.63 -9.19 16.15
CA ILE A 261 -1.95 -10.19 17.17
C ILE A 261 -3.21 -9.79 17.93
N VAL A 262 -3.30 -8.55 18.36
CA VAL A 262 -4.47 -8.02 19.10
C VAL A 262 -5.73 -8.16 18.26
N ARG A 263 -5.69 -7.76 16.99
CA ARG A 263 -6.84 -7.86 16.07
C ARG A 263 -7.26 -9.32 15.88
N ARG A 264 -6.30 -10.24 15.74
CA ARG A 264 -6.61 -11.67 15.58
C ARG A 264 -7.18 -12.27 16.86
N LYS A 265 -6.57 -11.99 18.02
CA LYS A 265 -7.08 -12.45 19.32
C LYS A 265 -8.51 -11.94 19.56
N ALA A 266 -8.77 -10.66 19.31
CA ALA A 266 -10.11 -10.08 19.45
C ALA A 266 -11.13 -10.73 18.50
N PHE A 267 -10.75 -10.97 17.24
CA PHE A 267 -11.60 -11.67 16.28
C PHE A 267 -11.91 -13.10 16.73
N ASN A 268 -10.90 -13.86 17.15
CA ASN A 268 -11.10 -15.25 17.59
C ASN A 268 -12.01 -15.34 18.82
N LEU A 269 -11.83 -14.42 19.77
CA LEU A 269 -12.72 -14.35 20.94
C LEU A 269 -14.16 -14.02 20.53
N ALA A 270 -14.34 -13.03 19.67
CA ALA A 270 -15.67 -12.57 19.28
C ALA A 270 -16.39 -13.54 18.34
N VAL A 271 -15.70 -14.04 17.31
CA VAL A 271 -16.33 -14.80 16.21
C VAL A 271 -16.30 -16.30 16.45
N LEU A 272 -15.19 -16.83 16.99
CA LEU A 272 -15.06 -18.27 17.20
C LEU A 272 -15.53 -18.75 18.58
N ARG A 273 -15.46 -17.87 19.59
CA ARG A 273 -15.82 -18.22 20.99
C ARG A 273 -17.03 -17.47 21.52
N GLU A 274 -17.56 -16.52 20.75
CA GLU A 274 -18.69 -15.65 21.14
C GLU A 274 -18.43 -14.87 22.46
N ASP A 275 -17.14 -14.76 22.84
CA ASP A 275 -16.72 -13.98 24.02
C ASP A 275 -16.44 -12.53 23.63
N TYR A 276 -17.52 -11.80 23.37
CA TYR A 276 -17.49 -10.38 22.99
C TYR A 276 -16.90 -9.50 24.09
N LYS A 277 -17.08 -9.89 25.37
CA LYS A 277 -16.55 -9.14 26.50
C LYS A 277 -15.03 -9.16 26.53
N ALA A 278 -14.43 -10.34 26.40
CA ALA A 278 -12.97 -10.48 26.32
C ALA A 278 -12.41 -9.81 25.06
N ALA A 279 -13.07 -9.93 23.91
CA ALA A 279 -12.69 -9.24 22.69
C ALA A 279 -12.66 -7.72 22.85
N CYS A 280 -13.69 -7.15 23.48
CA CYS A 280 -13.74 -5.71 23.78
C CYS A 280 -12.65 -5.28 24.76
N SER A 281 -12.31 -6.10 25.76
CA SER A 281 -11.27 -5.81 26.74
C SER A 281 -9.89 -5.73 26.07
N ILE A 282 -9.52 -6.71 25.26
CA ILE A 282 -8.25 -6.72 24.54
C ILE A 282 -8.09 -5.49 23.64
N LEU A 283 -9.13 -5.15 22.87
CA LEU A 283 -9.12 -3.95 22.03
C LEU A 283 -8.98 -2.66 22.83
N PHE A 284 -9.64 -2.56 23.98
CA PHE A 284 -9.57 -1.40 24.85
C PHE A 284 -8.19 -1.24 25.49
N ASP A 285 -7.57 -2.33 25.89
CA ASP A 285 -6.22 -2.29 26.48
C ASP A 285 -5.17 -1.92 25.44
N TYR A 286 -5.35 -2.34 24.19
CA TYR A 286 -4.49 -1.90 23.11
C TYR A 286 -4.73 -0.42 22.73
N GLU A 287 -6.00 0.00 22.66
CA GLU A 287 -6.39 1.40 22.42
C GLU A 287 -5.68 2.37 23.38
N LYS A 288 -5.55 2.02 24.67
CA LYS A 288 -4.83 2.84 25.68
C LYS A 288 -3.35 3.02 25.41
N LYS A 289 -2.72 2.06 24.74
CA LYS A 289 -1.28 2.12 24.40
C LYS A 289 -0.98 3.03 23.20
N LEU A 290 -1.98 3.30 22.36
CA LEU A 290 -1.81 4.12 21.18
C LEU A 290 -1.61 5.59 21.55
N ALA A 291 -0.71 6.28 20.85
CA ALA A 291 -0.51 7.71 20.99
C ALA A 291 -1.45 8.52 20.10
N ASP A 292 -1.71 8.00 18.89
CA ASP A 292 -2.47 8.66 17.84
C ASP A 292 -3.98 8.53 18.05
N ASP A 293 -4.67 9.67 18.09
CA ASP A 293 -6.11 9.70 18.33
C ASP A 293 -6.93 9.12 17.19
N TYR A 294 -6.46 9.21 15.94
CA TYR A 294 -7.16 8.60 14.81
C TYR A 294 -7.12 7.07 14.89
N GLN A 295 -5.97 6.52 15.30
CA GLN A 295 -5.84 5.08 15.54
C GLN A 295 -6.72 4.65 16.73
N LYS A 296 -6.70 5.38 17.85
CA LYS A 296 -7.61 5.11 18.97
C LYS A 296 -9.09 5.08 18.52
N GLY A 297 -9.50 6.06 17.73
CA GLY A 297 -10.85 6.11 17.17
C GLY A 297 -11.20 4.89 16.31
N PHE A 298 -10.25 4.43 15.50
CA PHE A 298 -10.42 3.21 14.69
C PHE A 298 -10.61 1.97 15.56
N TYR A 299 -9.77 1.79 16.60
CA TYR A 299 -9.89 0.65 17.53
C TYR A 299 -11.13 0.73 18.38
N ALA A 300 -11.53 1.93 18.81
CA ALA A 300 -12.82 2.16 19.49
C ALA A 300 -13.99 1.75 18.59
N LEU A 301 -13.96 2.07 17.30
CA LEU A 301 -15.01 1.65 16.36
C LEU A 301 -15.05 0.12 16.19
N LEU A 302 -13.88 -0.53 16.09
CA LEU A 302 -13.81 -1.98 16.03
C LEU A 302 -14.36 -2.62 17.31
N ARG A 303 -14.02 -2.08 18.48
CA ARG A 303 -14.59 -2.48 19.78
C ARG A 303 -16.10 -2.29 19.83
N ALA A 304 -16.62 -1.17 19.31
CA ALA A 304 -18.06 -0.93 19.23
C ALA A 304 -18.79 -1.98 18.40
N SER A 305 -18.18 -2.49 17.34
CA SER A 305 -18.80 -3.54 16.51
C SER A 305 -19.04 -4.83 17.28
N TYR A 306 -18.16 -5.21 18.21
CA TYR A 306 -18.37 -6.36 19.10
C TYR A 306 -19.29 -6.02 20.27
N MET A 307 -19.17 -4.81 20.84
CA MET A 307 -20.05 -4.36 21.93
C MET A 307 -21.51 -4.32 21.50
N GLN A 308 -21.81 -4.02 20.24
CA GLN A 308 -23.17 -3.99 19.70
C GLN A 308 -23.91 -5.32 19.86
N LEU A 309 -23.18 -6.45 19.85
CA LEU A 309 -23.75 -7.78 20.02
C LEU A 309 -24.13 -8.09 21.47
N MET A 310 -23.62 -7.32 22.45
CA MET A 310 -23.92 -7.47 23.87
C MET A 310 -24.82 -6.35 24.40
N ASN A 311 -24.44 -5.12 24.07
CA ASN A 311 -25.13 -3.92 24.58
C ASN A 311 -25.11 -2.80 23.51
N PRO A 312 -26.18 -2.68 22.70
CA PRO A 312 -26.26 -1.67 21.63
C PRO A 312 -26.17 -0.22 22.16
N VAL A 313 -26.67 0.05 23.38
CA VAL A 313 -26.63 1.39 23.96
C VAL A 313 -25.19 1.80 24.30
N GLU A 314 -24.44 0.89 24.89
CA GLU A 314 -23.03 1.15 25.20
C GLU A 314 -22.20 1.24 23.90
N ALA A 315 -22.48 0.41 22.90
CA ALA A 315 -21.85 0.50 21.59
C ALA A 315 -22.02 1.88 20.95
N GLN A 316 -23.20 2.50 21.04
CA GLN A 316 -23.44 3.85 20.53
C GLN A 316 -22.57 4.90 21.23
N LYS A 317 -22.36 4.79 22.54
CA LYS A 317 -21.46 5.69 23.28
C LYS A 317 -20.01 5.53 22.78
N ILE A 318 -19.58 4.29 22.55
CA ILE A 318 -18.25 4.00 22.04
C ILE A 318 -18.10 4.56 20.60
N VAL A 319 -19.12 4.44 19.75
CA VAL A 319 -19.11 5.04 18.41
C VAL A 319 -19.00 6.56 18.50
N ALA A 320 -19.77 7.21 19.39
CA ALA A 320 -19.68 8.66 19.58
C ALA A 320 -18.28 9.10 20.06
N TYR A 321 -17.67 8.32 20.96
CA TYR A 321 -16.27 8.51 21.38
C TYR A 321 -15.29 8.33 20.22
N ALA A 322 -15.44 7.27 19.42
CA ALA A 322 -14.61 7.01 18.25
C ALA A 322 -14.67 8.19 17.24
N HIS A 323 -15.85 8.75 17.02
CA HIS A 323 -16.04 9.92 16.15
C HIS A 323 -15.36 11.19 16.69
N LYS A 324 -15.31 11.34 18.00
CA LYS A 324 -14.66 12.48 18.66
C LYS A 324 -13.15 12.45 18.42
N LEU A 325 -12.57 11.26 18.42
CA LEU A 325 -11.16 11.02 18.17
C LEU A 325 -10.82 11.04 16.68
N ASN A 326 -11.70 10.46 15.85
CA ASN A 326 -11.49 10.33 14.41
C ASN A 326 -12.79 10.63 13.65
N ASN A 327 -12.94 11.87 13.23
CA ASN A 327 -14.14 12.32 12.48
C ASN A 327 -14.21 11.75 11.05
N TYR A 328 -13.09 11.21 10.51
CA TYR A 328 -13.05 10.59 9.18
C TYR A 328 -13.65 9.18 9.15
N ILE A 329 -13.84 8.54 10.28
CA ILE A 329 -14.63 7.32 10.38
C ILE A 329 -16.04 7.54 9.81
N VAL A 330 -16.60 8.75 9.98
CA VAL A 330 -17.95 9.10 9.49
C VAL A 330 -17.93 9.80 8.14
N LYS A 331 -16.86 10.57 7.88
CA LYS A 331 -16.69 11.35 6.65
C LYS A 331 -15.34 11.00 6.02
N PRO A 332 -15.23 9.87 5.30
CA PRO A 332 -14.00 9.49 4.63
C PRO A 332 -13.49 10.62 3.74
N ARG A 333 -12.19 10.73 3.57
CA ARG A 333 -11.57 11.72 2.66
C ARG A 333 -11.76 11.38 1.20
N ASP A 334 -11.88 10.10 0.87
CA ASP A 334 -12.16 9.66 -0.49
C ASP A 334 -13.52 10.17 -0.94
N GLY A 335 -13.58 10.83 -2.11
CA GLY A 335 -14.78 11.48 -2.62
C GLY A 335 -15.95 10.53 -2.81
N ILE A 336 -15.71 9.30 -3.30
CA ILE A 336 -16.75 8.28 -3.50
C ILE A 336 -17.26 7.78 -2.15
N LEU A 337 -16.35 7.43 -1.23
CA LEU A 337 -16.72 6.97 0.12
C LEU A 337 -17.36 8.09 0.94
N ARG A 338 -16.98 9.36 0.69
CA ARG A 338 -17.58 10.52 1.30
C ARG A 338 -19.02 10.72 0.86
N ALA A 339 -19.33 10.45 -0.42
CA ALA A 339 -20.69 10.50 -0.95
C ALA A 339 -21.58 9.36 -0.40
N GLN A 340 -21.00 8.20 -0.09
CA GLN A 340 -21.74 7.04 0.43
C GLN A 340 -22.18 7.18 1.89
N LYS A 341 -21.84 8.26 2.59
CA LYS A 341 -22.21 8.53 4.00
C LYS A 341 -22.31 7.25 4.83
N LEU A 342 -21.17 6.74 5.25
CA LEU A 342 -21.14 5.54 6.08
C LEU A 342 -22.16 5.65 7.23
N THR A 343 -22.84 4.57 7.48
CA THR A 343 -23.98 4.25 8.33
C THR A 343 -24.17 5.04 9.64
N ALA A 344 -23.12 5.67 10.18
CA ALA A 344 -23.23 6.44 11.41
C ALA A 344 -24.09 7.71 11.25
N SER A 345 -24.09 8.37 10.08
CA SER A 345 -24.96 9.52 9.84
C SER A 345 -26.43 9.12 9.67
N VAL A 346 -26.68 7.93 9.11
CA VAL A 346 -28.04 7.37 9.02
C VAL A 346 -28.57 6.99 10.40
N ASN A 347 -27.73 6.42 11.25
CA ASN A 347 -28.10 6.09 12.62
C ASN A 347 -28.26 7.33 13.49
N GLN A 348 -27.48 8.39 13.29
CA GLN A 348 -27.70 9.69 13.91
C GLN A 348 -29.02 10.32 13.45
N ALA A 349 -29.29 10.32 12.15
CA ALA A 349 -30.55 10.83 11.61
C ALA A 349 -31.77 10.03 12.16
N ARG A 350 -31.65 8.69 12.22
CA ARG A 350 -32.70 7.84 12.82
C ARG A 350 -32.88 8.10 14.30
N SER A 351 -31.81 8.23 15.10
CA SER A 351 -31.92 8.49 16.53
C SER A 351 -32.48 9.88 16.83
N VAL A 352 -32.15 10.89 16.01
CA VAL A 352 -32.74 12.22 16.09
C VAL A 352 -34.20 12.18 15.65
N PHE A 353 -34.52 11.44 14.60
CA PHE A 353 -35.89 11.27 14.14
C PHE A 353 -36.78 10.57 15.20
N GLU A 354 -36.26 9.56 15.87
CA GLU A 354 -36.94 8.89 16.98
C GLU A 354 -37.09 9.79 18.20
N LYS A 355 -36.11 10.61 18.53
CA LYS A 355 -36.18 11.65 19.55
C LYS A 355 -37.25 12.70 19.22
N ILE A 356 -37.26 13.18 17.98
CA ILE A 356 -38.26 14.15 17.51
C ILE A 356 -39.65 13.56 17.57
N LYS A 357 -39.82 12.28 17.19
CA LYS A 357 -41.10 11.57 17.29
C LYS A 357 -41.56 11.40 18.73
N ALA A 358 -40.65 11.23 19.68
CA ALA A 358 -40.98 11.09 21.11
C ALA A 358 -41.24 12.43 21.80
N GLU A 359 -40.60 13.54 21.39
CA GLU A 359 -40.69 14.86 22.06
C GLU A 359 -41.61 15.86 21.35
N GLY A 360 -42.18 15.51 20.19
CA GLY A 360 -43.09 16.35 19.41
C GLY A 360 -42.38 17.22 18.35
N VAL A 361 -43.02 17.30 17.18
CA VAL A 361 -42.47 17.86 15.94
C VAL A 361 -42.15 19.35 16.00
N SER A 362 -42.82 20.11 16.86
CA SER A 362 -42.71 21.58 16.89
C SER A 362 -41.38 22.11 17.44
N LYS A 363 -40.68 21.34 18.28
CA LYS A 363 -39.45 21.75 18.94
C LYS A 363 -38.24 21.59 18.04
N TYR A 364 -38.33 20.78 16.98
CA TYR A 364 -37.20 20.34 16.16
C TYR A 364 -37.34 20.63 14.66
N ASN A 365 -38.30 21.47 14.26
CA ASN A 365 -38.56 21.74 12.83
C ASN A 365 -37.32 22.22 12.02
N LEU A 366 -36.43 23.00 12.62
CA LEU A 366 -35.23 23.48 11.99
C LEU A 366 -34.16 22.35 11.80
N GLU A 367 -34.08 21.47 12.80
CA GLU A 367 -33.19 20.30 12.71
C GLU A 367 -33.74 19.27 11.71
N LEU A 368 -35.07 19.07 11.69
CA LEU A 368 -35.77 18.22 10.74
C LEU A 368 -35.52 18.67 9.30
N GLN A 369 -35.58 19.96 9.01
CA GLN A 369 -35.33 20.50 7.66
C GLN A 369 -33.89 20.21 7.23
N SER A 370 -32.92 20.46 8.10
CA SER A 370 -31.53 20.18 7.83
C SER A 370 -31.24 18.70 7.58
N TYR A 371 -31.93 17.80 8.30
CA TYR A 371 -31.81 16.35 8.08
C TYR A 371 -32.56 15.88 6.85
N ALA A 372 -33.74 16.45 6.56
CA ALA A 372 -34.49 16.17 5.34
C ALA A 372 -33.72 16.59 4.09
N ASP A 373 -33.12 17.79 4.10
CA ASP A 373 -32.25 18.27 2.99
C ASP A 373 -31.02 17.38 2.77
N ASN A 374 -30.43 16.87 3.86
CA ASN A 374 -29.34 15.90 3.78
C ASN A 374 -29.79 14.52 3.26
N LEU A 375 -31.02 14.07 3.57
CA LEU A 375 -31.58 12.82 3.04
C LEU A 375 -31.90 12.93 1.54
N VAL A 376 -32.48 14.06 1.10
CA VAL A 376 -32.69 14.34 -0.33
C VAL A 376 -31.37 14.37 -1.07
N PHE A 377 -30.37 15.01 -0.52
CA PHE A 377 -29.01 15.04 -1.12
C PHE A 377 -28.40 13.63 -1.23
N ILE A 378 -28.67 12.74 -0.29
CA ILE A 378 -28.23 11.32 -0.34
C ILE A 378 -28.96 10.57 -1.44
N GLU A 379 -30.27 10.72 -1.53
CA GLU A 379 -31.09 10.06 -2.57
C GLU A 379 -30.73 10.55 -3.97
N ASP A 380 -30.49 11.84 -4.15
CA ASP A 380 -30.09 12.40 -5.44
C ASP A 380 -28.67 11.98 -5.83
N SER A 381 -27.76 11.91 -4.87
CA SER A 381 -26.39 11.41 -5.10
C SER A 381 -26.39 9.92 -5.43
N TYR A 382 -27.28 9.13 -4.82
CA TYR A 382 -27.44 7.71 -5.11
C TYR A 382 -28.02 7.49 -6.53
N LYS A 383 -29.05 8.25 -6.90
CA LYS A 383 -29.62 8.22 -8.27
C LYS A 383 -28.61 8.64 -9.33
N GLN A 384 -27.79 9.66 -9.06
CA GLN A 384 -26.70 10.07 -9.95
C GLN A 384 -25.65 8.97 -10.10
N PHE A 385 -25.33 8.24 -9.02
CA PHE A 385 -24.44 7.10 -9.05
C PHE A 385 -25.02 5.93 -9.86
N GLU A 386 -26.29 5.57 -9.65
CA GLU A 386 -26.97 4.53 -10.44
C GLU A 386 -26.98 4.87 -11.94
N ASN A 387 -27.25 6.12 -12.30
CA ASN A 387 -27.25 6.60 -13.69
C ASN A 387 -25.83 6.66 -14.31
N ALA A 388 -24.78 6.73 -13.51
CA ALA A 388 -23.40 6.76 -13.99
C ALA A 388 -22.76 5.37 -14.13
N VAL A 389 -23.37 4.35 -13.53
CA VAL A 389 -22.88 2.95 -13.52
C VAL A 389 -23.74 2.05 -14.45
N GLY A 390 -24.94 2.46 -14.83
CA GLY A 390 -25.79 1.81 -15.84
C GLY A 390 -25.52 2.33 -17.23
#